data_053a5a451b9783b4aa46d7f89fa13980
#
_entry.id   053a5a451b9783b4aa46d7f89fa13980
#
_cell.length_a   1.000
_cell.length_b   1.000
_cell.length_c   1.000
_cell.angle_alpha   90.00
_cell.angle_beta   90.00
_cell.angle_gamma   90.00
#
_symmetry.space_group_name_H-M   'P 1'
#
loop_
_entity.id
_entity.type
_entity.pdbx_description
1 polymer ?
#
loop_
_entity_poly.entity_id
_entity_poly.type
_entity_poly.pdbx_seq_one_letter_code
_entity_poly.pdbx_strand_id
1 'polypeptide(L)'
;MNDCVTKKMCFETEAALALEAAFDGGRITSDGGLPWLSKMDSEMGLCEAISEHVPEWRKRRGRHSLASLVRQRVLQIACGHEDQNDSDTLRKDPLLKLACGLLPESGEDLASQPTICRLENAATRRSCHRIAEALFELYLAERGKAGAPEKILLDFDSTDDPVHGGQEGSRYHGYYRQHMYHPLLVFDGDTGHLITALLRAGNTHASNSSVALLKRIAGRLRERWPEVAIEVRADAGFAVPAV
;
A
#
# COMPACT_ATOMS: atom_id res chain seq x y z
N MET A 1 -6.81 -37.18 -17.73
CA MET A 1 -5.74 -37.03 -16.72
C MET A 1 -4.43 -37.18 -17.45
N ASN A 2 -3.74 -36.09 -17.75
CA ASN A 2 -2.38 -36.20 -18.29
C ASN A 2 -1.45 -36.33 -17.09
N ASP A 3 -0.90 -37.54 -16.93
CA ASP A 3 0.23 -37.81 -16.06
C ASP A 3 1.43 -36.97 -16.59
N CYS A 4 1.61 -35.82 -15.98
CA CYS A 4 2.83 -35.05 -16.15
C CYS A 4 3.93 -35.84 -15.43
N VAL A 5 4.59 -36.75 -16.14
CA VAL A 5 5.78 -37.44 -15.65
C VAL A 5 6.81 -36.35 -15.32
N THR A 6 7.05 -36.17 -14.03
CA THR A 6 8.06 -35.22 -13.54
C THR A 6 9.42 -35.64 -14.08
N LYS A 7 9.92 -34.97 -15.09
CA LYS A 7 11.19 -35.28 -15.71
C LYS A 7 12.30 -34.86 -14.76
N LYS A 8 12.95 -35.82 -14.12
CA LYS A 8 14.15 -35.58 -13.33
C LYS A 8 15.31 -35.22 -14.25
N MET A 9 16.03 -34.20 -13.91
CA MET A 9 17.24 -33.78 -14.58
C MET A 9 18.44 -34.13 -13.69
N CYS A 10 19.41 -34.87 -14.24
CA CYS A 10 20.63 -35.24 -13.54
C CYS A 10 21.79 -34.39 -14.08
N PHE A 11 22.58 -33.85 -13.18
CA PHE A 11 23.76 -33.06 -13.49
C PHE A 11 24.98 -33.70 -12.83
N GLU A 12 26.06 -33.86 -13.60
CA GLU A 12 27.36 -34.19 -13.05
C GLU A 12 28.07 -32.90 -12.64
N THR A 13 28.62 -32.87 -11.44
CA THR A 13 29.37 -31.72 -10.94
C THR A 13 30.86 -32.00 -10.93
N GLU A 14 31.70 -30.97 -11.00
CA GLU A 14 33.17 -31.09 -10.89
C GLU A 14 33.62 -31.72 -9.56
N ALA A 15 32.77 -31.70 -8.54
CA ALA A 15 33.00 -32.34 -7.25
C ALA A 15 32.64 -33.83 -7.22
N ALA A 16 32.35 -34.44 -8.37
CA ALA A 16 31.89 -35.83 -8.53
C ALA A 16 30.62 -36.18 -7.71
N LEU A 17 29.80 -35.19 -7.39
CA LEU A 17 28.49 -35.37 -6.79
C LEU A 17 27.41 -35.37 -7.86
N ALA A 18 26.55 -36.39 -7.86
CA ALA A 18 25.35 -36.42 -8.71
C ALA A 18 24.29 -35.47 -8.11
N LEU A 19 23.86 -34.49 -8.91
CA LEU A 19 22.77 -33.59 -8.53
C LEU A 19 21.52 -33.97 -9.32
N GLU A 20 20.43 -34.29 -8.62
CA GLU A 20 19.10 -34.41 -9.23
C GLU A 20 18.28 -33.16 -9.02
N ALA A 21 17.63 -32.68 -10.08
CA ALA A 21 16.63 -31.62 -9.99
C ALA A 21 15.32 -32.08 -10.62
N ALA A 22 14.21 -31.74 -9.98
CA ALA A 22 12.87 -32.04 -10.47
C ALA A 22 11.94 -30.87 -10.15
N PHE A 23 10.90 -30.69 -10.97
CA PHE A 23 9.85 -29.68 -10.74
C PHE A 23 8.64 -30.36 -10.05
N ASP A 24 8.86 -30.91 -8.87
CA ASP A 24 7.88 -31.67 -8.09
C ASP A 24 7.58 -31.05 -6.71
N GLY A 25 8.10 -29.84 -6.45
CA GLY A 25 7.95 -29.13 -5.19
C GLY A 25 6.54 -28.61 -4.88
N GLY A 26 5.55 -28.87 -5.74
CA GLY A 26 4.19 -28.38 -5.56
C GLY A 26 4.06 -26.88 -5.76
N ARG A 27 3.10 -26.26 -5.06
CA ARG A 27 2.90 -24.82 -5.09
C ARG A 27 3.79 -24.16 -4.06
N ILE A 28 4.57 -23.20 -4.50
CA ILE A 28 5.48 -22.40 -3.66
C ILE A 28 5.09 -20.95 -3.70
N THR A 29 5.51 -20.19 -2.69
CA THR A 29 5.41 -18.73 -2.65
C THR A 29 6.79 -18.10 -2.52
N SER A 30 6.97 -16.91 -3.07
CA SER A 30 8.14 -16.06 -2.80
C SER A 30 7.94 -15.13 -1.58
N ASP A 31 6.69 -14.96 -1.15
CA ASP A 31 6.28 -13.93 -0.21
C ASP A 31 6.04 -14.48 1.20
N GLY A 32 7.09 -15.06 1.80
CA GLY A 32 7.03 -15.67 3.12
C GLY A 32 6.62 -14.73 4.27
N GLY A 33 6.66 -13.40 4.06
CA GLY A 33 6.23 -12.39 5.01
C GLY A 33 4.71 -12.17 5.09
N LEU A 34 3.93 -12.67 4.14
CA LEU A 34 2.48 -12.47 4.05
C LEU A 34 1.68 -12.80 5.32
N PRO A 35 1.97 -13.90 6.07
CA PRO A 35 1.24 -14.18 7.31
C PRO A 35 1.40 -13.08 8.36
N TRP A 36 2.57 -12.43 8.45
CA TRP A 36 2.80 -11.31 9.35
C TRP A 36 2.04 -10.07 8.93
N LEU A 37 2.07 -9.72 7.63
CA LEU A 37 1.30 -8.59 7.09
C LEU A 37 -0.20 -8.81 7.28
N SER A 38 -0.71 -10.00 7.03
CA SER A 38 -2.12 -10.34 7.26
C SER A 38 -2.52 -10.22 8.73
N LYS A 39 -1.65 -10.63 9.64
CA LYS A 39 -1.88 -10.49 11.08
C LYS A 39 -1.90 -9.01 11.49
N MET A 40 -0.93 -8.23 11.03
CA MET A 40 -0.89 -6.78 11.29
C MET A 40 -2.15 -6.08 10.76
N ASP A 41 -2.57 -6.39 9.53
CA ASP A 41 -3.79 -5.84 8.97
C ASP A 41 -5.03 -6.20 9.81
N SER A 42 -5.11 -7.43 10.31
CA SER A 42 -6.21 -7.87 11.17
C SER A 42 -6.25 -7.14 12.52
N GLU A 43 -5.09 -6.76 13.05
CA GLU A 43 -4.99 -6.01 14.31
C GLU A 43 -5.24 -4.51 14.13
N MET A 44 -4.84 -3.94 12.99
CA MET A 44 -4.97 -2.51 12.67
C MET A 44 -6.29 -2.17 11.97
N GLY A 45 -6.86 -3.10 11.21
CA GLY A 45 -8.07 -2.86 10.41
C GLY A 45 -7.83 -2.00 9.17
N LEU A 46 -6.60 -1.93 8.64
CA LEU A 46 -6.23 -1.05 7.54
C LEU A 46 -7.02 -1.32 6.27
N CYS A 47 -7.04 -2.56 5.81
CA CYS A 47 -7.73 -2.93 4.56
C CYS A 47 -9.25 -2.74 4.68
N GLU A 48 -9.83 -2.97 5.85
CA GLU A 48 -11.24 -2.73 6.10
C GLU A 48 -11.56 -1.23 6.04
N ALA A 49 -10.82 -0.41 6.77
CA ALA A 49 -10.98 1.04 6.77
C ALA A 49 -10.84 1.66 5.37
N ILE A 50 -9.90 1.18 4.54
CA ILE A 50 -9.80 1.60 3.15
C ILE A 50 -11.03 1.17 2.35
N SER A 51 -11.46 -0.09 2.50
CA SER A 51 -12.53 -0.67 1.71
C SER A 51 -13.89 0.01 1.89
N GLU A 52 -14.16 0.56 3.07
CA GLU A 52 -15.38 1.32 3.38
C GLU A 52 -15.51 2.60 2.54
N HIS A 53 -14.40 3.10 2.01
CA HIS A 53 -14.35 4.35 1.26
C HIS A 53 -14.10 4.17 -0.24
N VAL A 54 -13.91 2.93 -0.70
CA VAL A 54 -13.84 2.61 -2.13
C VAL A 54 -15.26 2.54 -2.70
N PRO A 55 -15.56 3.27 -3.79
CA PRO A 55 -16.89 3.22 -4.39
C PRO A 55 -17.21 1.84 -4.97
N GLU A 56 -18.42 1.35 -4.72
CA GLU A 56 -18.90 0.15 -5.40
C GLU A 56 -19.33 0.50 -6.84
N TRP A 57 -18.53 0.08 -7.80
CA TRP A 57 -18.78 0.35 -9.23
C TRP A 57 -19.61 -0.74 -9.92
N ARG A 58 -19.77 -1.89 -9.28
CA ARG A 58 -20.43 -3.06 -9.84
C ARG A 58 -21.95 -2.96 -9.69
N LYS A 59 -22.68 -3.22 -10.76
CA LYS A 59 -24.15 -3.25 -10.72
C LYS A 59 -24.72 -4.49 -10.02
N ARG A 60 -23.93 -5.54 -9.91
CA ARG A 60 -24.28 -6.80 -9.24
C ARG A 60 -23.16 -7.21 -8.31
N ARG A 61 -23.47 -7.89 -7.22
CA ARG A 61 -22.47 -8.45 -6.30
C ARG A 61 -21.49 -9.32 -7.05
N GLY A 62 -20.22 -8.95 -7.03
CA GLY A 62 -19.14 -9.72 -7.64
C GLY A 62 -18.77 -10.94 -6.82
N ARG A 63 -17.92 -11.81 -7.39
CA ARG A 63 -17.34 -12.98 -6.72
C ARG A 63 -16.53 -12.60 -5.48
N HIS A 64 -15.75 -11.53 -5.55
CA HIS A 64 -14.91 -11.01 -4.48
C HIS A 64 -15.57 -9.78 -3.84
N SER A 65 -15.52 -9.66 -2.50
CA SER A 65 -15.96 -8.46 -1.80
C SER A 65 -14.99 -7.28 -2.04
N LEU A 66 -15.41 -6.04 -1.80
CA LEU A 66 -14.49 -4.90 -1.85
C LEU A 66 -13.35 -5.05 -0.86
N ALA A 67 -13.63 -5.48 0.36
CA ALA A 67 -12.61 -5.71 1.38
C ALA A 67 -11.57 -6.75 0.93
N SER A 68 -12.01 -7.85 0.28
CA SER A 68 -11.10 -8.85 -0.28
C SER A 68 -10.24 -8.30 -1.41
N LEU A 69 -10.80 -7.46 -2.28
CA LEU A 69 -10.05 -6.84 -3.38
C LEU A 69 -9.01 -5.85 -2.85
N VAL A 70 -9.39 -5.00 -1.88
CA VAL A 70 -8.48 -4.06 -1.24
C VAL A 70 -7.37 -4.80 -0.52
N ARG A 71 -7.70 -5.83 0.26
CA ARG A 71 -6.70 -6.65 0.97
C ARG A 71 -5.71 -7.30 0.01
N GLN A 72 -6.20 -7.92 -1.07
CA GLN A 72 -5.34 -8.48 -2.10
C GLN A 72 -4.37 -7.43 -2.63
N ARG A 73 -4.87 -6.25 -3.00
CA ARG A 73 -4.05 -5.21 -3.61
C ARG A 73 -3.03 -4.62 -2.64
N VAL A 74 -3.43 -4.32 -1.41
CA VAL A 74 -2.52 -3.80 -0.37
C VAL A 74 -1.40 -4.80 -0.07
N LEU A 75 -1.73 -6.08 0.08
CA LEU A 75 -0.72 -7.11 0.35
C LEU A 75 0.23 -7.32 -0.83
N GLN A 76 -0.27 -7.25 -2.08
CA GLN A 76 0.59 -7.30 -3.27
C GLN A 76 1.61 -6.15 -3.28
N ILE A 77 1.15 -4.91 -3.08
CA ILE A 77 2.03 -3.73 -3.03
C ILE A 77 3.05 -3.86 -1.89
N ALA A 78 2.62 -4.29 -0.71
CA ALA A 78 3.49 -4.48 0.45
C ALA A 78 4.57 -5.56 0.23
N CYS A 79 4.32 -6.51 -0.67
CA CYS A 79 5.30 -7.52 -1.10
C CYS A 79 6.15 -7.09 -2.30
N GLY A 80 6.01 -5.86 -2.80
CA GLY A 80 6.78 -5.33 -3.93
C GLY A 80 6.19 -5.65 -5.31
N HIS A 81 4.94 -6.11 -5.38
CA HIS A 81 4.22 -6.37 -6.63
C HIS A 81 3.34 -5.17 -6.99
N GLU A 82 3.96 -4.11 -7.47
CA GLU A 82 3.27 -2.84 -7.79
C GLU A 82 2.49 -2.93 -9.11
N ASP A 83 2.95 -3.75 -10.07
CA ASP A 83 2.25 -3.93 -11.33
C ASP A 83 0.98 -4.78 -11.14
N GLN A 84 -0.14 -4.25 -11.63
CA GLN A 84 -1.41 -4.99 -11.62
C GLN A 84 -1.37 -6.28 -12.43
N ASN A 85 -0.50 -6.37 -13.44
CA ASN A 85 -0.33 -7.57 -14.26
C ASN A 85 0.10 -8.79 -13.43
N ASP A 86 0.84 -8.56 -12.36
CA ASP A 86 1.27 -9.62 -11.44
C ASP A 86 0.07 -10.34 -10.80
N SER A 87 -1.08 -9.67 -10.71
CA SER A 87 -2.30 -10.26 -10.14
C SER A 87 -2.74 -11.54 -10.86
N ASP A 88 -2.49 -11.68 -12.17
CA ASP A 88 -2.89 -12.89 -12.90
C ASP A 88 -2.06 -14.14 -12.52
N THR A 89 -0.84 -13.94 -12.07
CA THR A 89 0.01 -14.99 -11.50
C THR A 89 -0.26 -15.17 -10.00
N LEU A 90 -0.21 -14.06 -9.25
CA LEU A 90 -0.31 -14.04 -7.80
C LEU A 90 -1.69 -14.48 -7.26
N ARG A 91 -2.76 -14.36 -8.07
CA ARG A 91 -4.09 -14.84 -7.67
C ARG A 91 -4.12 -16.32 -7.30
N LYS A 92 -3.11 -17.10 -7.71
CA LYS A 92 -2.95 -18.52 -7.43
C LYS A 92 -1.94 -18.81 -6.32
N ASP A 93 -1.23 -17.78 -5.85
CA ASP A 93 -0.22 -17.96 -4.80
C ASP A 93 -0.86 -18.44 -3.50
N PRO A 94 -0.34 -19.54 -2.90
CA PRO A 94 -0.97 -20.17 -1.75
C PRO A 94 -0.96 -19.30 -0.50
N LEU A 95 0.11 -18.53 -0.23
CA LEU A 95 0.17 -17.66 0.94
C LEU A 95 -0.64 -16.38 0.75
N LEU A 96 -0.66 -15.80 -0.45
CA LEU A 96 -1.52 -14.65 -0.71
C LEU A 96 -3.00 -15.02 -0.60
N LYS A 97 -3.40 -16.20 -1.10
CA LYS A 97 -4.76 -16.73 -0.90
C LYS A 97 -5.09 -16.85 0.58
N LEU A 98 -4.20 -17.47 1.36
CA LEU A 98 -4.36 -17.64 2.80
C LEU A 98 -4.46 -16.28 3.51
N ALA A 99 -3.59 -15.34 3.19
CA ALA A 99 -3.59 -13.98 3.74
C ALA A 99 -4.88 -13.20 3.40
N CYS A 100 -5.51 -13.52 2.27
CA CYS A 100 -6.81 -12.99 1.87
C CYS A 100 -8.01 -13.82 2.36
N GLY A 101 -7.81 -14.81 3.22
CA GLY A 101 -8.88 -15.62 3.82
C GLY A 101 -9.40 -16.74 2.92
N LEU A 102 -8.64 -17.16 1.91
CA LEU A 102 -8.99 -18.29 1.03
C LEU A 102 -8.12 -19.51 1.33
N LEU A 103 -8.68 -20.70 1.06
CA LEU A 103 -7.91 -21.95 1.17
C LEU A 103 -6.84 -22.01 0.07
N PRO A 104 -5.57 -22.33 0.40
CA PRO A 104 -4.47 -22.36 -0.56
C PRO A 104 -4.68 -23.35 -1.68
N GLU A 105 -5.05 -24.58 -1.35
CA GLU A 105 -5.10 -25.72 -2.28
C GLU A 105 -6.44 -25.87 -3.01
N SER A 106 -7.55 -25.72 -2.29
CA SER A 106 -8.89 -26.05 -2.78
C SER A 106 -9.80 -24.84 -2.95
N GLY A 107 -9.37 -23.65 -2.52
CA GLY A 107 -10.16 -22.44 -2.62
C GLY A 107 -10.20 -21.88 -4.04
N GLU A 108 -11.08 -20.94 -4.23
CA GLU A 108 -11.14 -20.13 -5.46
C GLU A 108 -9.85 -19.33 -5.64
N ASP A 109 -9.54 -18.96 -6.88
CA ASP A 109 -8.47 -17.98 -7.14
C ASP A 109 -8.88 -16.59 -6.63
N LEU A 110 -7.90 -15.79 -6.26
CA LEU A 110 -8.08 -14.36 -6.00
C LEU A 110 -8.47 -13.61 -7.28
N ALA A 111 -8.70 -12.31 -7.17
CA ALA A 111 -9.10 -11.49 -8.30
C ALA A 111 -8.01 -11.39 -9.37
N SER A 112 -8.43 -11.39 -10.63
CA SER A 112 -7.57 -11.20 -11.79
C SER A 112 -7.19 -9.73 -12.00
N GLN A 113 -6.15 -9.48 -12.80
CA GLN A 113 -5.69 -8.16 -13.18
C GLN A 113 -6.83 -7.21 -13.62
N PRO A 114 -7.77 -7.58 -14.53
CA PRO A 114 -8.83 -6.66 -14.92
C PRO A 114 -9.78 -6.28 -13.78
N THR A 115 -9.89 -7.12 -12.76
CA THR A 115 -10.74 -6.82 -11.59
C THR A 115 -10.03 -5.83 -10.66
N ILE A 116 -8.74 -6.01 -10.41
CA ILE A 116 -7.91 -5.09 -9.63
C ILE A 116 -7.81 -3.73 -10.34
N CYS A 117 -7.62 -3.71 -11.66
CA CYS A 117 -7.62 -2.49 -12.45
C CYS A 117 -8.94 -1.70 -12.31
N ARG A 118 -10.09 -2.38 -12.31
CA ARG A 118 -11.39 -1.71 -12.07
C ARG A 118 -11.54 -1.20 -10.65
N LEU A 119 -10.97 -1.88 -9.65
CA LEU A 119 -10.92 -1.41 -8.28
C LEU A 119 -10.21 -0.05 -8.19
N GLU A 120 -9.00 0.04 -8.73
CA GLU A 120 -8.21 1.28 -8.68
C GLU A 120 -8.87 2.40 -9.51
N ASN A 121 -9.38 2.09 -10.70
CA ASN A 121 -10.09 3.06 -11.54
C ASN A 121 -11.43 3.53 -10.97
N ALA A 122 -11.99 2.84 -9.97
CA ALA A 122 -13.20 3.29 -9.28
C ALA A 122 -12.90 4.42 -8.28
N ALA A 123 -11.62 4.66 -7.93
CA ALA A 123 -11.23 5.70 -7.00
C ALA A 123 -11.62 7.10 -7.51
N THR A 124 -12.14 7.92 -6.61
CA THR A 124 -12.51 9.32 -6.86
C THR A 124 -11.74 10.21 -5.90
N ARG A 125 -11.62 11.50 -6.20
CA ARG A 125 -11.01 12.47 -5.26
C ARG A 125 -11.68 12.41 -3.88
N ARG A 126 -12.99 12.20 -3.84
CA ARG A 126 -13.73 12.08 -2.57
C ARG A 126 -13.37 10.80 -1.81
N SER A 127 -13.22 9.67 -2.51
CA SER A 127 -12.79 8.42 -1.87
C SER A 127 -11.35 8.51 -1.38
N CYS A 128 -10.43 9.05 -2.17
CA CYS A 128 -9.05 9.27 -1.73
C CYS A 128 -8.96 10.15 -0.48
N HIS A 129 -9.76 11.24 -0.44
CA HIS A 129 -9.84 12.08 0.74
C HIS A 129 -10.36 11.32 1.97
N ARG A 130 -11.40 10.51 1.83
CA ARG A 130 -11.94 9.70 2.94
C ARG A 130 -10.97 8.62 3.39
N ILE A 131 -10.23 8.00 2.46
CA ILE A 131 -9.16 7.05 2.80
C ILE A 131 -8.06 7.76 3.61
N ALA A 132 -7.64 8.96 3.21
CA ALA A 132 -6.67 9.74 3.97
C ALA A 132 -7.16 10.08 5.39
N GLU A 133 -8.47 10.37 5.57
CA GLU A 133 -9.06 10.55 6.90
C GLU A 133 -9.07 9.24 7.71
N ALA A 134 -9.43 8.11 7.08
CA ALA A 134 -9.43 6.82 7.74
C ALA A 134 -8.01 6.43 8.21
N LEU A 135 -6.99 6.67 7.41
CA LEU A 135 -5.59 6.48 7.80
C LEU A 135 -5.22 7.34 9.00
N PHE A 136 -5.67 8.59 9.02
CA PHE A 136 -5.42 9.47 10.15
C PHE A 136 -6.13 8.99 11.44
N GLU A 137 -7.36 8.48 11.34
CA GLU A 137 -8.05 7.88 12.50
C GLU A 137 -7.33 6.63 13.03
N LEU A 138 -6.83 5.77 12.12
CA LEU A 138 -6.03 4.61 12.51
C LEU A 138 -4.74 5.04 13.24
N TYR A 139 -4.06 6.08 12.74
CA TYR A 139 -2.91 6.66 13.42
C TYR A 139 -3.27 7.15 14.83
N LEU A 140 -4.36 7.93 14.98
CA LEU A 140 -4.80 8.42 16.27
C LEU A 140 -5.12 7.30 17.26
N ALA A 141 -5.78 6.25 16.76
CA ALA A 141 -6.12 5.07 17.58
C ALA A 141 -4.84 4.34 18.04
N GLU A 142 -3.91 4.10 17.13
CA GLU A 142 -2.66 3.40 17.41
C GLU A 142 -1.79 4.23 18.38
N ARG A 143 -1.59 5.50 18.07
CA ARG A 143 -0.75 6.41 18.88
C ARG A 143 -1.28 6.61 20.29
N GLY A 144 -2.62 6.54 20.45
CA GLY A 144 -3.28 6.67 21.74
C GLY A 144 -3.28 5.43 22.64
N LYS A 145 -2.85 4.25 22.14
CA LYS A 145 -2.83 3.00 22.94
C LYS A 145 -1.95 3.10 24.19
N ALA A 146 -0.85 3.83 24.10
CA ALA A 146 0.08 4.07 25.21
C ALA A 146 -0.32 5.29 26.10
N GLY A 147 -1.48 5.90 25.85
CA GLY A 147 -1.93 7.14 26.49
C GLY A 147 -1.74 8.38 25.60
N ALA A 148 -2.12 9.54 26.13
CA ALA A 148 -1.94 10.81 25.41
C ALA A 148 -0.43 11.10 25.26
N PRO A 149 0.06 11.38 24.03
CA PRO A 149 1.45 11.76 23.84
C PRO A 149 1.70 13.17 24.39
N GLU A 150 2.84 13.38 25.03
CA GLU A 150 3.27 14.71 25.43
C GLU A 150 3.69 15.56 24.21
N LYS A 151 4.29 14.89 23.21
CA LYS A 151 4.80 15.50 21.98
C LYS A 151 4.55 14.63 20.76
N ILE A 152 4.34 15.26 19.62
CA ILE A 152 4.32 14.63 18.29
C ILE A 152 5.21 15.44 17.36
N LEU A 153 6.15 14.77 16.72
CA LEU A 153 7.00 15.34 15.67
C LEU A 153 6.38 15.04 14.30
N LEU A 154 5.82 16.06 13.66
CA LEU A 154 5.30 15.96 12.29
C LEU A 154 6.46 16.07 11.29
N ASP A 155 6.77 14.99 10.60
CA ASP A 155 7.80 14.92 9.60
C ASP A 155 7.18 15.02 8.20
N PHE A 156 7.38 16.16 7.55
CA PHE A 156 6.86 16.44 6.21
C PHE A 156 7.90 16.07 5.17
N ASP A 157 7.52 15.20 4.27
CA ASP A 157 8.36 14.75 3.17
C ASP A 157 7.59 14.75 1.85
N SER A 158 8.26 15.07 0.75
CA SER A 158 7.72 14.93 -0.59
C SER A 158 8.61 14.00 -1.41
N THR A 159 8.00 13.00 -2.01
CA THR A 159 8.72 12.00 -2.79
C THR A 159 8.31 12.03 -4.25
N ASP A 160 9.16 11.50 -5.11
CA ASP A 160 8.80 11.24 -6.50
C ASP A 160 8.06 9.90 -6.61
N ASP A 161 7.05 9.89 -7.46
CA ASP A 161 6.28 8.71 -7.82
C ASP A 161 6.24 8.62 -9.35
N PRO A 162 7.24 7.94 -9.97
CA PRO A 162 7.39 7.87 -11.41
C PRO A 162 6.19 7.21 -12.09
N VAL A 163 5.77 7.77 -13.22
CA VAL A 163 4.62 7.28 -13.97
C VAL A 163 5.07 6.61 -15.26
N HIS A 164 4.61 5.41 -15.48
CA HIS A 164 4.79 4.67 -16.72
C HIS A 164 3.54 4.81 -17.59
N GLY A 165 3.64 5.65 -18.64
CA GLY A 165 2.51 5.91 -19.55
C GLY A 165 1.79 7.24 -19.28
N GLY A 166 0.57 7.39 -19.82
CA GLY A 166 -0.21 8.63 -19.79
C GLY A 166 -1.25 8.69 -18.68
N GLN A 167 -0.85 8.59 -17.42
CA GLN A 167 -1.78 8.63 -16.28
C GLN A 167 -2.33 10.05 -16.06
N GLU A 168 -3.61 10.15 -15.71
CA GLU A 168 -4.27 11.43 -15.46
C GLU A 168 -3.62 12.18 -14.29
N GLY A 169 -3.32 13.43 -14.50
CA GLY A 169 -2.71 14.29 -13.46
C GLY A 169 -1.21 14.16 -13.33
N SER A 170 -0.56 13.19 -13.97
CA SER A 170 0.90 13.17 -14.05
C SER A 170 1.44 14.39 -14.77
N ARG A 171 2.61 14.90 -14.37
CA ARG A 171 3.28 16.05 -14.98
C ARG A 171 4.77 15.82 -14.98
N TYR A 172 5.45 16.46 -15.95
CA TYR A 172 6.91 16.49 -15.99
C TYR A 172 7.45 17.34 -14.84
N HIS A 173 8.39 16.77 -14.07
CA HIS A 173 9.11 17.47 -13.01
C HIS A 173 10.53 17.80 -13.46
N GLY A 174 10.88 19.10 -13.49
CA GLY A 174 12.15 19.56 -14.04
C GLY A 174 13.38 19.08 -13.26
N TYR A 175 13.30 18.99 -11.95
CA TYR A 175 14.39 18.50 -11.10
C TYR A 175 14.65 17.00 -11.29
N TYR A 176 13.60 16.17 -11.20
CA TYR A 176 13.68 14.72 -11.38
C TYR A 176 13.78 14.28 -12.84
N ARG A 177 13.51 15.20 -13.81
CA ARG A 177 13.55 14.95 -15.26
C ARG A 177 12.70 13.79 -15.75
N GLN A 178 11.53 13.61 -15.13
CA GLN A 178 10.60 12.53 -15.46
C GLN A 178 9.14 12.96 -15.31
N HIS A 179 8.23 12.22 -15.95
CA HIS A 179 6.81 12.32 -15.68
C HIS A 179 6.49 11.55 -14.40
N MET A 180 5.81 12.20 -13.46
CA MET A 180 5.59 11.65 -12.12
C MET A 180 4.38 12.29 -11.45
N TYR A 181 3.97 11.73 -10.32
CA TYR A 181 3.28 12.44 -9.25
C TYR A 181 4.32 12.91 -8.22
N HIS A 182 3.93 13.88 -7.40
CA HIS A 182 4.78 14.40 -6.31
C HIS A 182 3.99 14.38 -5.00
N PRO A 183 3.78 13.19 -4.40
CA PRO A 183 3.04 13.04 -3.16
C PRO A 183 3.67 13.84 -2.03
N LEU A 184 2.82 14.34 -1.13
CA LEU A 184 3.22 14.87 0.17
C LEU A 184 2.84 13.85 1.23
N LEU A 185 3.83 13.40 1.97
CA LEU A 185 3.68 12.45 3.06
C LEU A 185 3.91 13.17 4.38
N VAL A 186 3.18 12.79 5.40
CA VAL A 186 3.41 13.25 6.78
C VAL A 186 3.48 12.05 7.69
N PHE A 187 4.60 11.93 8.38
CA PHE A 187 4.86 10.88 9.34
C PHE A 187 4.94 11.43 10.76
N ASP A 188 4.67 10.60 11.74
CA ASP A 188 5.11 10.80 13.11
C ASP A 188 6.60 10.44 13.18
N GLY A 189 7.47 11.44 13.27
CA GLY A 189 8.91 11.27 13.22
C GLY A 189 9.51 10.51 14.39
N ASP A 190 8.77 10.35 15.50
CA ASP A 190 9.21 9.58 16.67
C ASP A 190 8.85 8.08 16.53
N THR A 191 7.75 7.77 15.86
CA THR A 191 7.26 6.38 15.73
C THR A 191 7.40 5.79 14.32
N GLY A 192 7.58 6.64 13.31
CA GLY A 192 7.62 6.26 11.90
C GLY A 192 6.23 5.96 11.30
N HIS A 193 5.14 6.16 12.06
CA HIS A 193 3.80 5.92 11.54
C HIS A 193 3.40 6.97 10.51
N LEU A 194 2.82 6.53 9.39
CA LEU A 194 2.20 7.42 8.41
C LEU A 194 0.96 8.07 9.03
N ILE A 195 0.94 9.40 9.07
CA ILE A 195 -0.22 10.19 9.52
C ILE A 195 -1.19 10.40 8.36
N THR A 196 -0.67 10.82 7.21
CA THR A 196 -1.47 11.05 6.00
C THR A 196 -0.61 11.13 4.76
N ALA A 197 -1.23 10.91 3.61
CA ALA A 197 -0.63 11.05 2.29
C ALA A 197 -1.55 11.90 1.39
N LEU A 198 -0.97 12.83 0.63
CA LEU A 198 -1.68 13.67 -0.32
C LEU A 198 -1.04 13.52 -1.71
N LEU A 199 -1.76 12.89 -2.64
CA LEU A 199 -1.31 12.79 -4.02
C LEU A 199 -1.41 14.16 -4.69
N ARG A 200 -0.32 14.58 -5.35
CA ARG A 200 -0.21 15.86 -6.05
C ARG A 200 0.34 15.68 -7.45
N ALA A 201 0.03 16.61 -8.34
CA ALA A 201 0.62 16.62 -9.69
C ALA A 201 2.15 16.73 -9.62
N GLY A 202 2.86 16.09 -10.57
CA GLY A 202 4.32 16.00 -10.55
C GLY A 202 5.07 17.34 -10.58
N ASN A 203 4.48 18.39 -11.16
CA ASN A 203 5.06 19.72 -11.20
C ASN A 203 4.73 20.61 -9.97
N THR A 204 4.17 20.01 -8.92
CA THR A 204 3.82 20.73 -7.69
C THR A 204 5.07 20.97 -6.85
N HIS A 205 5.25 22.20 -6.35
CA HIS A 205 6.35 22.53 -5.44
C HIS A 205 6.21 21.76 -4.11
N ALA A 206 7.33 21.36 -3.48
CA ALA A 206 7.35 20.58 -2.25
C ALA A 206 6.46 21.19 -1.16
N SER A 207 6.56 22.49 -0.91
CA SER A 207 5.79 23.21 0.12
C SER A 207 4.32 23.45 -0.21
N ASN A 208 3.88 23.19 -1.43
CA ASN A 208 2.48 23.43 -1.79
C ASN A 208 1.56 22.51 -0.97
N SER A 209 0.49 23.08 -0.45
CA SER A 209 -0.50 22.42 0.44
C SER A 209 0.00 22.10 1.85
N SER A 210 1.30 22.27 2.18
CA SER A 210 1.85 21.91 3.51
C SER A 210 1.21 22.72 4.65
N VAL A 211 1.03 24.03 4.47
CA VAL A 211 0.40 24.89 5.50
C VAL A 211 -1.04 24.48 5.79
N ALA A 212 -1.82 24.22 4.74
CA ALA A 212 -3.23 23.79 4.91
C ALA A 212 -3.31 22.44 5.59
N LEU A 213 -2.43 21.50 5.20
CA LEU A 213 -2.36 20.16 5.77
C LEU A 213 -1.89 20.23 7.23
N LEU A 214 -0.85 21.02 7.54
CA LEU A 214 -0.37 21.24 8.91
C LEU A 214 -1.48 21.78 9.82
N LYS A 215 -2.20 22.83 9.39
CA LYS A 215 -3.32 23.37 10.16
C LYS A 215 -4.40 22.34 10.47
N ARG A 216 -4.72 21.50 9.48
CA ARG A 216 -5.71 20.43 9.63
C ARG A 216 -5.24 19.35 10.62
N ILE A 217 -4.01 18.85 10.45
CA ILE A 217 -3.42 17.84 11.34
C ILE A 217 -3.33 18.40 12.76
N ALA A 218 -2.76 19.58 12.92
CA ALA A 218 -2.62 20.20 14.26
C ALA A 218 -3.97 20.43 14.93
N GLY A 219 -4.99 20.85 14.19
CA GLY A 219 -6.36 20.99 14.73
C GLY A 219 -6.88 19.67 15.26
N ARG A 220 -6.80 18.58 14.46
CA ARG A 220 -7.28 17.24 14.85
C ARG A 220 -6.48 16.63 16.01
N LEU A 221 -5.17 16.85 16.06
CA LEU A 221 -4.33 16.39 17.17
C LEU A 221 -4.71 17.08 18.47
N ARG A 222 -4.96 18.39 18.44
CA ARG A 222 -5.41 19.16 19.63
C ARG A 222 -6.84 18.86 20.05
N GLU A 223 -7.72 18.52 19.13
CA GLU A 223 -9.05 18.00 19.47
C GLU A 223 -8.96 16.68 20.26
N ARG A 224 -8.02 15.82 19.88
CA ARG A 224 -7.80 14.52 20.53
C ARG A 224 -6.97 14.63 21.81
N TRP A 225 -5.92 15.46 21.80
CA TRP A 225 -4.96 15.68 22.88
C TRP A 225 -4.69 17.19 23.02
N PRO A 226 -5.48 17.92 23.83
CA PRO A 226 -5.43 19.38 23.93
C PRO A 226 -4.05 19.95 24.30
N GLU A 227 -3.30 19.23 25.14
CA GLU A 227 -2.02 19.68 25.69
C GLU A 227 -0.80 19.17 24.87
N VAL A 228 -1.02 18.45 23.76
CA VAL A 228 0.07 17.90 22.97
C VAL A 228 0.95 18.99 22.38
N ALA A 229 2.27 18.91 22.62
CA ALA A 229 3.24 19.72 21.92
C ALA A 229 3.43 19.21 20.48
N ILE A 230 3.34 20.07 19.49
CA ILE A 230 3.48 19.72 18.09
C ILE A 230 4.76 20.38 17.57
N GLU A 231 5.72 19.57 17.17
CA GLU A 231 6.92 19.97 16.47
C GLU A 231 6.81 19.61 14.98
N VAL A 232 7.48 20.37 14.11
CA VAL A 232 7.46 20.14 12.67
C VAL A 232 8.88 20.02 12.17
N ARG A 233 9.16 18.98 11.39
CA ARG A 233 10.40 18.79 10.64
C ARG A 233 10.06 18.67 9.16
N ALA A 234 10.88 19.31 8.32
CA ALA A 234 10.77 19.22 6.88
C ALA A 234 12.13 19.54 6.25
N ASP A 235 12.33 19.13 5.01
CA ASP A 235 13.54 19.44 4.25
C ASP A 235 13.59 20.91 3.76
N ALA A 236 14.70 21.28 3.10
CA ALA A 236 14.88 22.62 2.56
C ALA A 236 13.85 23.02 1.48
N GLY A 237 13.20 22.04 0.83
CA GLY A 237 12.14 22.28 -0.15
C GLY A 237 10.90 22.94 0.46
N PHE A 238 10.74 22.87 1.79
CA PHE A 238 9.65 23.50 2.52
C PHE A 238 10.02 24.87 3.11
N ALA A 239 11.29 25.29 3.02
CA ALA A 239 11.78 26.55 3.58
C ALA A 239 11.32 27.75 2.73
N VAL A 240 10.02 28.04 2.73
CA VAL A 240 9.40 29.18 2.04
C VAL A 240 8.68 30.07 3.06
N PRO A 241 8.54 31.41 2.80
CA PRO A 241 7.96 32.36 3.76
C PRO A 241 6.53 32.02 4.23
N ALA A 242 5.82 31.14 3.54
CA ALA A 242 4.45 30.75 3.87
C ALA A 242 4.36 29.53 4.82
N VAL A 243 5.47 28.82 5.03
CA VAL A 243 5.59 27.67 5.94
C VAL A 243 6.38 28.09 7.16
#